data_f11dd365c9611dcc790bed6d1995dd2f
#
_entry.id   f11dd365c9611dcc790bed6d1995dd2f
#
_cell.length_a   1.000
_cell.length_b   1.000
_cell.length_c   1.000
_cell.angle_alpha   90.00
_cell.angle_beta   90.00
_cell.angle_gamma   90.00
#
_symmetry.space_group_name_H-M   'P 1'
#
loop_
_entity.id
_entity.type
_entity.pdbx_description
1 polymer ?
#
loop_
_entity_poly.entity_id
_entity_poly.type
_entity_poly.pdbx_seq_one_letter_code
_entity_poly.pdbx_strand_id
1 'polypeptide(L)'
;RHNKFTDVVSKHDHVIFIFDCPTGERIKLIFNDARRFGAIDLANTRKTLCHKWLQNLGPEPLESDFSVKYLKEKVKKKGNTIKAALLDQSFVSGIGNIYASEILWHARISPLRICNTLNIYEIRKLMVEIRNVLSKAILKGGSSLKDFRNTDGDLGYFQMYFNVYDREGKGCRNKKCCEYVKKIVQN
;
A
#
# COMPACT_ATOMS: atom_id res chain seq x y z
N ARG A 1 10.46 -14.32 2.99
CA ARG A 1 11.93 -14.23 3.11
C ARG A 1 12.56 -15.45 2.43
N HIS A 2 13.46 -15.23 1.49
CA HIS A 2 14.28 -16.23 0.83
C HIS A 2 15.63 -16.33 1.58
N ASN A 3 16.03 -17.51 2.02
CA ASN A 3 17.30 -17.68 2.73
C ASN A 3 18.01 -18.95 2.23
N LYS A 4 19.32 -18.85 2.06
CA LYS A 4 20.18 -20.05 2.00
C LYS A 4 19.97 -20.84 3.29
N PHE A 5 20.03 -22.17 3.18
CA PHE A 5 19.67 -23.11 4.23
C PHE A 5 20.40 -22.82 5.56
N THR A 6 19.76 -22.10 6.47
CA THR A 6 20.16 -22.01 7.88
C THR A 6 19.05 -22.63 8.71
N ASP A 7 19.38 -23.48 9.69
CA ASP A 7 18.41 -24.19 10.52
C ASP A 7 17.74 -23.31 11.60
N VAL A 8 18.10 -22.03 11.65
CA VAL A 8 17.59 -21.12 12.68
C VAL A 8 16.18 -20.65 12.29
N VAL A 9 15.18 -21.09 13.06
CA VAL A 9 13.80 -20.62 12.97
C VAL A 9 13.64 -19.37 13.85
N SER A 10 13.10 -18.30 13.25
CA SER A 10 12.81 -17.06 13.97
C SER A 10 11.47 -17.15 14.73
N LYS A 11 11.33 -16.40 15.82
CA LYS A 11 10.11 -16.31 16.65
C LYS A 11 8.82 -16.08 15.84
N HIS A 12 8.92 -15.44 14.68
CA HIS A 12 7.77 -15.06 13.84
C HIS A 12 7.69 -15.82 12.53
N ASP A 13 8.45 -16.91 12.37
CA ASP A 13 8.37 -17.81 11.23
C ASP A 13 7.24 -18.82 11.50
N HIS A 14 6.11 -18.66 10.80
CA HIS A 14 4.91 -19.44 11.07
C HIS A 14 4.77 -20.65 10.14
N VAL A 15 5.23 -20.52 8.88
CA VAL A 15 5.22 -21.62 7.91
C VAL A 15 6.54 -21.58 7.14
N ILE A 16 7.12 -22.75 6.92
CA ILE A 16 8.33 -22.94 6.14
C ILE A 16 8.03 -23.94 5.04
N PHE A 17 8.14 -23.49 3.79
CA PHE A 17 8.11 -24.35 2.62
C PHE A 17 9.53 -24.70 2.22
N ILE A 18 9.78 -25.96 1.98
CA ILE A 18 11.08 -26.46 1.51
C ILE A 18 10.88 -26.97 0.09
N PHE A 19 11.68 -26.47 -0.83
CA PHE A 19 11.67 -26.87 -2.23
C PHE A 19 13.01 -27.50 -2.57
N ASP A 20 12.98 -28.69 -3.17
CA ASP A 20 14.13 -29.32 -3.78
C ASP A 20 14.18 -28.88 -5.25
N CYS A 21 15.21 -28.15 -5.63
CA CYS A 21 15.38 -27.68 -7.01
C CYS A 21 16.00 -28.76 -7.89
N PRO A 22 15.72 -28.75 -9.20
CA PRO A 22 16.35 -29.69 -10.16
C PRO A 22 17.88 -29.59 -10.19
N THR A 23 18.45 -28.47 -9.75
CA THR A 23 19.90 -28.24 -9.60
C THR A 23 20.52 -28.94 -8.39
N GLY A 24 19.72 -29.63 -7.55
CA GLY A 24 20.17 -30.21 -6.29
C GLY A 24 20.23 -29.24 -5.11
N GLU A 25 19.93 -27.96 -5.33
CA GLU A 25 19.82 -26.97 -4.27
C GLU A 25 18.49 -27.07 -3.53
N ARG A 26 18.49 -26.78 -2.24
CA ARG A 26 17.27 -26.61 -1.43
C ARG A 26 17.01 -25.14 -1.18
N ILE A 27 15.75 -24.73 -1.42
CA ILE A 27 15.26 -23.36 -1.16
C ILE A 27 14.23 -23.40 -0.05
N LYS A 28 14.38 -22.51 0.95
CA LYS A 28 13.36 -22.26 1.97
C LYS A 28 12.59 -21.00 1.64
N LEU A 29 11.25 -21.10 1.54
CA LEU A 29 10.34 -19.98 1.54
C LEU A 29 9.69 -19.88 2.91
N ILE A 30 9.91 -18.77 3.61
CA ILE A 30 9.46 -18.61 5.00
C ILE A 30 8.36 -17.55 5.05
N PHE A 31 7.19 -17.96 5.57
CA PHE A 31 6.13 -17.02 5.94
C PHE A 31 6.43 -16.47 7.34
N ASN A 32 7.01 -15.27 7.38
CA ASN A 32 7.31 -14.55 8.61
C ASN A 32 6.31 -13.43 8.81
N ASP A 33 5.56 -13.43 9.91
CA ASP A 33 4.56 -12.42 10.22
C ASP A 33 4.52 -12.08 11.72
N ALA A 34 5.28 -11.06 12.09
CA ALA A 34 5.38 -10.56 13.46
C ALA A 34 4.05 -10.00 13.99
N ARG A 35 3.18 -9.49 13.10
CA ARG A 35 1.91 -8.85 13.45
C ARG A 35 0.71 -9.81 13.39
N ARG A 36 0.87 -10.98 12.81
CA ARG A 36 -0.18 -12.00 12.62
C ARG A 36 -1.41 -11.50 11.85
N PHE A 37 -1.21 -10.61 10.88
CA PHE A 37 -2.27 -10.12 9.98
C PHE A 37 -2.31 -10.84 8.65
N GLY A 38 -1.23 -11.53 8.31
CA GLY A 38 -1.16 -12.34 7.11
C GLY A 38 -1.92 -13.64 7.24
N ALA A 39 -2.22 -14.25 6.12
CA ALA A 39 -2.85 -15.55 6.03
C ALA A 39 -2.32 -16.33 4.83
N ILE A 40 -2.39 -17.64 4.92
CA ILE A 40 -2.10 -18.57 3.81
C ILE A 40 -3.37 -19.37 3.56
N ASP A 41 -3.74 -19.49 2.31
CA ASP A 41 -4.86 -20.33 1.89
C ASP A 41 -4.49 -21.03 0.57
N LEU A 42 -5.18 -22.12 0.25
CA LEU A 42 -4.98 -22.90 -0.96
C LEU A 42 -6.15 -22.70 -1.90
N ALA A 43 -5.85 -22.39 -3.15
CA ALA A 43 -6.85 -22.23 -4.19
C ALA A 43 -6.45 -22.98 -5.47
N ASN A 44 -7.45 -23.42 -6.23
CA ASN A 44 -7.19 -23.91 -7.57
C ASN A 44 -6.68 -22.77 -8.46
N THR A 45 -5.55 -22.97 -9.15
CA THR A 45 -4.88 -21.95 -9.97
C THR A 45 -5.84 -21.30 -11.00
N ARG A 46 -6.72 -22.08 -11.61
CA ARG A 46 -7.71 -21.56 -12.59
C ARG A 46 -8.82 -20.72 -11.95
N LYS A 47 -9.01 -20.82 -10.64
CA LYS A 47 -10.05 -20.11 -9.87
C LYS A 47 -9.47 -19.10 -8.86
N THR A 48 -8.19 -18.78 -8.94
CA THR A 48 -7.52 -17.88 -8.00
C THR A 48 -8.22 -16.54 -7.87
N LEU A 49 -8.64 -15.94 -8.98
CA LEU A 49 -9.36 -14.65 -8.98
C LEU A 49 -10.76 -14.72 -8.35
N CYS A 50 -11.35 -15.92 -8.25
CA CYS A 50 -12.63 -16.15 -7.57
C CYS A 50 -12.46 -16.40 -6.08
N HIS A 51 -11.22 -16.40 -5.56
CA HIS A 51 -10.97 -16.63 -4.15
C HIS A 51 -11.56 -15.49 -3.29
N LYS A 52 -12.14 -15.83 -2.12
CA LYS A 52 -12.83 -14.88 -1.22
C LYS A 52 -12.03 -13.63 -0.87
N TRP A 53 -10.70 -13.71 -0.86
CA TRP A 53 -9.81 -12.57 -0.57
C TRP A 53 -9.49 -11.70 -1.79
N LEU A 54 -9.68 -12.21 -3.01
CA LEU A 54 -9.28 -11.54 -4.24
C LEU A 54 -10.46 -11.04 -5.07
N GLN A 55 -11.60 -11.73 -5.02
CA GLN A 55 -12.75 -11.48 -5.90
C GLN A 55 -13.37 -10.07 -5.78
N ASN A 56 -13.18 -9.41 -4.63
CA ASN A 56 -13.75 -8.08 -4.36
C ASN A 56 -12.69 -6.96 -4.39
N LEU A 57 -11.46 -7.26 -4.82
CA LEU A 57 -10.44 -6.22 -4.95
C LEU A 57 -10.79 -5.26 -6.07
N GLY A 58 -10.56 -3.97 -5.83
CA GLY A 58 -10.57 -2.94 -6.87
C GLY A 58 -9.37 -3.09 -7.82
N PRO A 59 -9.32 -2.29 -8.88
CA PRO A 59 -8.23 -2.32 -9.83
C PRO A 59 -6.90 -1.92 -9.19
N GLU A 60 -5.83 -2.46 -9.74
CA GLU A 60 -4.46 -2.08 -9.40
C GLU A 60 -4.18 -0.64 -9.86
N PRO A 61 -3.66 0.24 -9.00
CA PRO A 61 -3.54 1.66 -9.30
C PRO A 61 -2.56 2.00 -10.42
N LEU A 62 -1.63 1.10 -10.74
CA LEU A 62 -0.65 1.27 -11.80
C LEU A 62 -1.10 0.70 -13.14
N GLU A 63 -2.16 -0.11 -13.16
CA GLU A 63 -2.71 -0.72 -14.38
C GLU A 63 -3.67 0.20 -15.13
N SER A 64 -3.97 -0.16 -16.37
CA SER A 64 -4.82 0.63 -17.29
C SER A 64 -6.27 0.75 -16.81
N ASP A 65 -6.79 -0.26 -16.14
CA ASP A 65 -8.16 -0.32 -15.64
C ASP A 65 -8.44 0.75 -14.58
N PHE A 66 -7.41 1.17 -13.83
CA PHE A 66 -7.50 2.32 -12.94
C PHE A 66 -7.42 3.62 -13.74
N SER A 67 -8.53 4.05 -14.30
CA SER A 67 -8.66 5.22 -15.18
C SER A 67 -9.35 6.40 -14.50
N VAL A 68 -9.21 7.61 -15.09
CA VAL A 68 -9.96 8.80 -14.63
C VAL A 68 -11.47 8.57 -14.68
N LYS A 69 -11.96 7.84 -15.70
CA LYS A 69 -13.36 7.47 -15.83
C LYS A 69 -13.81 6.61 -14.66
N TYR A 70 -13.07 5.53 -14.37
CA TYR A 70 -13.31 4.66 -13.22
C TYR A 70 -13.35 5.46 -11.91
N LEU A 71 -12.30 6.23 -11.64
CA LEU A 71 -12.18 6.99 -10.40
C LEU A 71 -13.32 8.00 -10.23
N LYS A 72 -13.72 8.71 -11.30
CA LYS A 72 -14.86 9.63 -11.32
C LYS A 72 -16.18 8.95 -10.97
N GLU A 73 -16.42 7.78 -11.54
CA GLU A 73 -17.67 7.02 -11.29
C GLU A 73 -17.72 6.50 -9.84
N LYS A 74 -16.61 5.99 -9.34
CA LYS A 74 -16.52 5.45 -7.97
C LYS A 74 -16.61 6.54 -6.90
N VAL A 75 -15.91 7.66 -7.09
CA VAL A 75 -15.90 8.81 -6.17
C VAL A 75 -17.30 9.40 -6.01
N LYS A 76 -18.05 9.55 -7.12
CA LYS A 76 -19.42 10.09 -7.07
C LYS A 76 -20.39 9.25 -6.25
N LYS A 77 -20.17 7.95 -6.16
CA LYS A 77 -21.06 7.02 -5.43
C LYS A 77 -20.71 6.87 -3.94
N LYS A 78 -19.61 7.51 -3.47
CA LYS A 78 -19.15 7.39 -2.08
C LYS A 78 -19.41 8.68 -1.28
N GLY A 79 -20.10 8.53 -0.16
CA GLY A 79 -20.38 9.61 0.79
C GLY A 79 -19.36 9.69 1.95
N ASN A 80 -18.38 8.79 1.99
CA ASN A 80 -17.32 8.81 2.99
C ASN A 80 -16.14 9.72 2.59
N THR A 81 -15.16 9.88 3.48
CA THR A 81 -13.98 10.69 3.20
C THR A 81 -13.11 10.04 2.13
N ILE A 82 -12.38 10.86 1.38
CA ILE A 82 -11.49 10.37 0.32
C ILE A 82 -10.37 9.48 0.87
N LYS A 83 -9.88 9.74 2.09
CA LYS A 83 -8.90 8.87 2.72
C LYS A 83 -9.47 7.50 3.03
N ALA A 84 -10.70 7.44 3.58
CA ALA A 84 -11.37 6.17 3.85
C ALA A 84 -11.64 5.39 2.55
N ALA A 85 -11.98 6.08 1.47
CA ALA A 85 -12.14 5.45 0.16
C ALA A 85 -10.82 4.87 -0.39
N LEU A 86 -9.70 5.57 -0.25
CA LEU A 86 -8.38 5.07 -0.68
C LEU A 86 -7.90 3.86 0.14
N LEU A 87 -8.37 3.70 1.37
CA LEU A 87 -8.07 2.54 2.21
C LEU A 87 -8.97 1.34 1.93
N ASP A 88 -10.10 1.55 1.25
CA ASP A 88 -11.02 0.50 0.85
C ASP A 88 -10.46 -0.27 -0.35
N GLN A 89 -10.01 -1.50 -0.11
CA GLN A 89 -9.39 -2.34 -1.14
C GLN A 89 -10.35 -2.71 -2.28
N SER A 90 -11.65 -2.53 -2.12
CA SER A 90 -12.63 -2.67 -3.20
C SER A 90 -12.74 -1.42 -4.10
N PHE A 91 -12.26 -0.29 -3.61
CA PHE A 91 -12.19 0.96 -4.36
C PHE A 91 -10.90 1.03 -5.21
N VAL A 92 -9.77 0.72 -4.61
CA VAL A 92 -8.45 0.60 -5.25
C VAL A 92 -7.59 -0.34 -4.42
N SER A 93 -6.96 -1.32 -5.07
CA SER A 93 -6.13 -2.29 -4.34
C SER A 93 -4.76 -1.72 -3.98
N GLY A 94 -4.14 -2.28 -2.92
CA GLY A 94 -2.74 -2.05 -2.57
C GLY A 94 -2.41 -0.72 -1.87
N ILE A 95 -3.36 0.18 -1.65
CA ILE A 95 -3.12 1.45 -0.95
C ILE A 95 -3.39 1.28 0.54
N GLY A 96 -2.34 1.49 1.35
CA GLY A 96 -2.43 1.53 2.81
C GLY A 96 -2.33 2.94 3.37
N ASN A 97 -2.39 3.06 4.70
CA ASN A 97 -2.47 4.34 5.41
C ASN A 97 -1.29 5.29 5.12
N ILE A 98 -0.09 4.75 4.92
CA ILE A 98 1.11 5.52 4.57
C ILE A 98 0.89 6.22 3.23
N TYR A 99 0.65 5.43 2.20
CA TYR A 99 0.53 5.96 0.84
C TYR A 99 -0.72 6.80 0.65
N ALA A 100 -1.86 6.45 1.26
CA ALA A 100 -3.06 7.29 1.22
C ALA A 100 -2.79 8.69 1.76
N SER A 101 -2.04 8.82 2.87
CA SER A 101 -1.71 10.12 3.46
C SER A 101 -0.76 10.94 2.58
N GLU A 102 0.28 10.32 2.04
CA GLU A 102 1.25 10.97 1.15
C GLU A 102 0.61 11.40 -0.18
N ILE A 103 -0.20 10.54 -0.78
CA ILE A 103 -0.95 10.82 -2.01
C ILE A 103 -1.84 12.06 -1.83
N LEU A 104 -2.62 12.11 -0.76
CA LEU A 104 -3.53 13.23 -0.50
C LEU A 104 -2.78 14.54 -0.25
N TRP A 105 -1.64 14.48 0.43
CA TRP A 105 -0.77 15.65 0.61
C TRP A 105 -0.24 16.17 -0.75
N HIS A 106 0.25 15.30 -1.63
CA HIS A 106 0.71 15.68 -2.97
C HIS A 106 -0.44 16.21 -3.84
N ALA A 107 -1.60 15.57 -3.77
CA ALA A 107 -2.80 16.00 -4.49
C ALA A 107 -3.37 17.33 -3.97
N ARG A 108 -2.97 17.79 -2.77
CA ARG A 108 -3.54 18.96 -2.09
C ARG A 108 -5.03 18.78 -1.78
N ILE A 109 -5.42 17.58 -1.42
CA ILE A 109 -6.78 17.23 -1.02
C ILE A 109 -6.78 16.91 0.47
N SER A 110 -7.67 17.56 1.23
CA SER A 110 -7.83 17.23 2.65
C SER A 110 -8.26 15.77 2.81
N PRO A 111 -7.66 14.99 3.72
CA PRO A 111 -8.08 13.63 4.00
C PRO A 111 -9.53 13.51 4.49
N LEU A 112 -10.09 14.60 5.02
CA LEU A 112 -11.49 14.71 5.49
C LEU A 112 -12.46 15.11 4.37
N ARG A 113 -11.97 15.44 3.17
CA ARG A 113 -12.82 15.81 2.04
C ARG A 113 -13.73 14.64 1.67
N ILE A 114 -15.01 14.92 1.50
CA ILE A 114 -16.01 13.92 1.09
C ILE A 114 -15.84 13.58 -0.39
N CYS A 115 -15.86 12.29 -0.73
CA CYS A 115 -15.57 11.79 -2.07
C CYS A 115 -16.41 12.46 -3.16
N ASN A 116 -17.74 12.45 -3.02
CA ASN A 116 -18.67 12.95 -4.04
C ASN A 116 -18.61 14.47 -4.24
N THR A 117 -17.88 15.21 -3.40
CA THR A 117 -17.65 16.66 -3.54
C THR A 117 -16.38 16.99 -4.34
N LEU A 118 -15.60 15.99 -4.77
CA LEU A 118 -14.42 16.21 -5.60
C LEU A 118 -14.82 16.60 -7.02
N ASN A 119 -14.18 17.66 -7.53
CA ASN A 119 -14.33 18.07 -8.91
C ASN A 119 -13.41 17.29 -9.85
N ILE A 120 -13.59 17.44 -11.16
CA ILE A 120 -12.83 16.67 -12.16
C ILE A 120 -11.32 16.97 -12.14
N TYR A 121 -10.92 18.18 -11.79
CA TYR A 121 -9.51 18.56 -11.70
C TYR A 121 -8.84 17.89 -10.50
N GLU A 122 -9.54 17.86 -9.35
CA GLU A 122 -9.08 17.16 -8.14
C GLU A 122 -8.96 15.65 -8.40
N ILE A 123 -9.93 15.04 -9.10
CA ILE A 123 -9.91 13.62 -9.45
C ILE A 123 -8.72 13.28 -10.38
N ARG A 124 -8.49 14.09 -11.42
CA ARG A 124 -7.35 13.91 -12.32
C ARG A 124 -6.03 14.02 -11.57
N LYS A 125 -5.90 15.03 -10.72
CA LYS A 125 -4.71 15.24 -9.91
C LYS A 125 -4.49 14.09 -8.93
N LEU A 126 -5.55 13.65 -8.24
CA LEU A 126 -5.49 12.51 -7.34
C LEU A 126 -4.94 11.26 -8.05
N MET A 127 -5.45 10.97 -9.25
CA MET A 127 -4.98 9.83 -10.04
C MET A 127 -3.50 9.93 -10.40
N VAL A 128 -3.05 11.11 -10.82
CA VAL A 128 -1.63 11.35 -11.14
C VAL A 128 -0.76 11.11 -9.90
N GLU A 129 -1.17 11.66 -8.76
CA GLU A 129 -0.39 11.54 -7.52
C GLU A 129 -0.42 10.12 -6.93
N ILE A 130 -1.50 9.36 -7.12
CA ILE A 130 -1.53 7.93 -6.77
C ILE A 130 -0.39 7.21 -7.53
N ARG A 131 -0.32 7.37 -8.85
CA ARG A 131 0.71 6.72 -9.66
C ARG A 131 2.12 7.20 -9.32
N ASN A 132 2.31 8.51 -9.17
CA ASN A 132 3.61 9.11 -8.85
C ASN A 132 4.17 8.59 -7.51
N VAL A 133 3.34 8.61 -6.46
CA VAL A 133 3.76 8.19 -5.12
C VAL A 133 4.08 6.70 -5.10
N LEU A 134 3.23 5.86 -5.69
CA LEU A 134 3.44 4.41 -5.69
C LEU A 134 4.64 4.01 -6.56
N SER A 135 4.80 4.57 -7.76
CA SER A 135 5.97 4.31 -8.60
C SER A 135 7.28 4.73 -7.91
N LYS A 136 7.27 5.91 -7.26
CA LYS A 136 8.42 6.35 -6.48
C LYS A 136 8.71 5.43 -5.30
N ALA A 137 7.67 4.95 -4.62
CA ALA A 137 7.83 4.01 -3.50
C ALA A 137 8.44 2.69 -3.96
N ILE A 138 7.99 2.14 -5.08
CA ILE A 138 8.55 0.91 -5.69
C ILE A 138 10.03 1.10 -6.01
N LEU A 139 10.40 2.20 -6.69
CA LEU A 139 11.79 2.52 -7.02
C LEU A 139 12.70 2.67 -5.77
N LYS A 140 12.12 2.96 -4.61
CA LYS A 140 12.84 3.09 -3.33
C LYS A 140 12.75 1.83 -2.46
N GLY A 141 12.31 0.70 -2.99
CA GLY A 141 12.19 -0.57 -2.27
C GLY A 141 11.11 -0.60 -1.20
N GLY A 142 10.13 0.32 -1.25
CA GLY A 142 9.05 0.43 -0.28
C GLY A 142 9.43 1.19 0.98
N SER A 143 8.56 1.10 2.00
CA SER A 143 8.72 1.77 3.31
C SER A 143 9.00 0.75 4.41
N SER A 144 10.20 0.77 4.97
CA SER A 144 10.55 -0.02 6.15
C SER A 144 10.42 0.84 7.41
N LEU A 145 9.32 0.68 8.14
CA LEU A 145 9.10 1.47 9.36
C LEU A 145 9.62 0.78 10.63
N LYS A 146 9.51 -0.54 10.72
CA LYS A 146 10.04 -1.34 11.86
C LYS A 146 10.51 -2.71 11.39
N ASP A 147 9.59 -3.54 10.91
CA ASP A 147 9.81 -4.96 10.69
C ASP A 147 9.73 -5.36 9.20
N PHE A 148 9.32 -4.43 8.33
CA PHE A 148 9.18 -4.71 6.91
C PHE A 148 10.54 -4.76 6.22
N ARG A 149 10.81 -5.86 5.53
CA ARG A 149 11.92 -6.04 4.60
C ARG A 149 11.38 -6.59 3.29
N ASN A 150 12.06 -6.28 2.18
CA ASN A 150 11.74 -6.89 0.89
C ASN A 150 12.05 -8.40 0.89
N THR A 151 11.77 -9.09 -0.21
CA THR A 151 12.04 -10.52 -0.37
C THR A 151 13.51 -10.88 -0.20
N ASP A 152 14.42 -9.96 -0.54
CA ASP A 152 15.87 -10.12 -0.44
C ASP A 152 16.41 -9.77 0.96
N GLY A 153 15.53 -9.29 1.85
CA GLY A 153 15.85 -8.92 3.22
C GLY A 153 16.32 -7.49 3.41
N ASP A 154 16.31 -6.67 2.34
CA ASP A 154 16.73 -5.28 2.38
C ASP A 154 15.66 -4.36 2.94
N LEU A 155 16.12 -3.23 3.50
CA LEU A 155 15.23 -2.16 3.97
C LEU A 155 14.79 -1.28 2.80
N GLY A 156 13.52 -0.93 2.76
CA GLY A 156 13.03 0.14 1.91
C GLY A 156 13.44 1.50 2.46
N TYR A 157 13.58 2.48 1.58
CA TYR A 157 14.03 3.84 1.93
C TYR A 157 12.97 4.92 1.68
N PHE A 158 11.75 4.55 1.31
CA PHE A 158 10.72 5.54 0.99
C PHE A 158 10.29 6.39 2.19
N GLN A 159 10.45 5.90 3.43
CA GLN A 159 10.17 6.67 4.65
C GLN A 159 10.96 7.97 4.75
N MET A 160 12.12 8.08 4.13
CA MET A 160 12.91 9.32 4.09
C MET A 160 12.23 10.44 3.28
N TYR A 161 11.28 10.07 2.43
CA TYR A 161 10.54 10.98 1.55
C TYR A 161 9.15 11.35 2.07
N PHE A 162 8.76 10.88 3.27
CA PHE A 162 7.47 11.21 3.85
C PHE A 162 7.31 12.72 4.08
N ASN A 163 6.16 13.22 3.68
CA ASN A 163 5.79 14.62 3.85
C ASN A 163 4.89 14.83 5.06
N VAL A 164 4.01 13.88 5.34
CA VAL A 164 3.03 13.95 6.43
C VAL A 164 2.97 12.71 7.31
N TYR A 165 3.18 11.51 6.76
CA TYR A 165 3.12 10.30 7.57
C TYR A 165 4.26 10.27 8.58
N ASP A 166 3.95 9.95 9.86
CA ASP A 166 4.91 9.95 10.99
C ASP A 166 5.66 11.28 11.18
N ARG A 167 4.99 12.40 10.85
CA ARG A 167 5.56 13.74 10.95
C ARG A 167 4.71 14.69 11.79
N GLU A 168 3.87 14.17 12.70
CA GLU A 168 3.09 14.99 13.64
C GLU A 168 3.98 15.97 14.38
N GLY A 169 3.53 17.22 14.51
CA GLY A 169 4.26 18.31 15.16
C GLY A 169 5.45 18.87 14.38
N LYS A 170 5.79 18.30 13.20
CA LYS A 170 6.87 18.83 12.34
C LYS A 170 6.30 19.84 11.34
N GLY A 171 7.10 20.84 10.95
CA GLY A 171 6.72 21.80 9.93
C GLY A 171 6.32 21.16 8.61
N CYS A 172 5.31 21.71 7.95
CA CYS A 172 4.86 21.25 6.64
C CYS A 172 5.97 21.46 5.60
N ARG A 173 6.25 20.40 4.79
CA ARG A 173 7.26 20.49 3.71
C ARG A 173 6.81 21.29 2.49
N ASN A 174 5.58 21.80 2.47
CA ASN A 174 5.15 22.74 1.44
C ASN A 174 5.70 24.13 1.74
N LYS A 175 6.58 24.65 0.89
CA LYS A 175 7.23 25.96 1.04
C LYS A 175 6.26 27.15 1.21
N LYS A 176 5.01 26.99 0.77
CA LYS A 176 3.95 28.03 0.90
C LYS A 176 3.08 27.85 2.16
N CYS A 177 3.40 26.89 3.02
CA CYS A 177 2.63 26.56 4.20
C CYS A 177 3.50 26.76 5.45
N CYS A 178 3.07 27.58 6.38
CA CYS A 178 3.78 27.82 7.65
C CYS A 178 3.23 26.96 8.79
N GLU A 179 2.31 26.05 8.52
CA GLU A 179 1.65 25.21 9.51
C GLU A 179 2.42 23.93 9.83
N TYR A 180 2.06 23.32 10.95
CA TYR A 180 2.58 22.02 11.39
C TYR A 180 1.67 20.88 10.95
N VAL A 181 2.27 19.70 10.76
CA VAL A 181 1.53 18.49 10.46
C VAL A 181 0.72 18.07 11.69
N LYS A 182 -0.59 17.88 11.51
CA LYS A 182 -1.52 17.44 12.57
C LYS A 182 -1.96 16.02 12.32
N LYS A 183 -2.01 15.21 13.38
CA LYS A 183 -2.59 13.88 13.33
C LYS A 183 -4.11 13.99 13.39
N ILE A 184 -4.79 13.30 12.48
CA ILE A 184 -6.25 13.19 12.44
C ILE A 184 -6.61 11.73 12.64
N VAL A 185 -7.45 11.46 13.62
CA VAL A 185 -8.07 10.14 13.80
C VAL A 185 -9.41 10.15 13.06
N GLN A 186 -9.59 9.19 12.18
CA GLN A 186 -10.86 8.96 11.47
C GLN A 186 -11.45 7.66 12.00
N ASN A 187 -12.63 7.76 12.54
CA ASN A 187 -13.45 6.61 12.98
C ASN A 187 -14.15 6.00 11.77
#